data_5cae723fa00d89958fa5b455a1e8f4b8
#
_entry.id   5cae723fa00d89958fa5b455a1e8f4b8
#
_cell.length_a   1.000
_cell.length_b   1.000
_cell.length_c   1.000
_cell.angle_alpha   90.00
_cell.angle_beta   90.00
_cell.angle_gamma   90.00
#
_symmetry.space_group_name_H-M   'P 1'
#
loop_
_entity.id
_entity.type
_entity.pdbx_description
1 polymer ?
#
loop_
_entity_poly.entity_id
_entity_poly.type
_entity_poly.pdbx_seq_one_letter_code
_entity_poly.pdbx_strand_id
1 'polypeptide(L)'
;MNKNSYYGLYFIGAVLLVLPLLLPNSFYLDLVIRMAINAVIVLGLNLLIGFAGQISLGHAGFIGIGAYASAALPSQLGLHPMLALITGAVAAGALAAILARPIFRLKGQYLAMATLGLGIIINVVVRNEAAWTGGPDGMPVPPISFGGFEITGDKHWYAIVASL
;
A
#
# COMPACT_ATOMS: atom_id res chain seq x y z
N MET A 1 -22.05 -18.05 7.99
CA MET A 1 -20.58 -18.19 8.09
C MET A 1 -20.29 -19.41 8.97
N ASN A 2 -19.56 -20.38 8.42
CA ASN A 2 -19.37 -21.70 9.05
C ASN A 2 -18.30 -21.59 10.17
N LYS A 3 -18.50 -22.26 11.32
CA LYS A 3 -17.55 -22.29 12.44
C LYS A 3 -16.10 -22.64 12.02
N ASN A 4 -15.95 -23.44 10.99
CA ASN A 4 -14.65 -23.85 10.46
C ASN A 4 -13.85 -22.69 9.79
N SER A 5 -14.52 -21.62 9.35
CA SER A 5 -13.87 -20.45 8.74
C SER A 5 -13.12 -19.62 9.78
N TYR A 6 -13.59 -19.59 11.03
CA TYR A 6 -12.91 -18.86 12.10
C TYR A 6 -11.63 -19.55 12.56
N TYR A 7 -11.61 -20.90 12.57
CA TYR A 7 -10.38 -21.64 12.91
C TYR A 7 -9.26 -21.38 11.91
N GLY A 8 -9.59 -21.24 10.61
CA GLY A 8 -8.61 -20.86 9.59
C GLY A 8 -8.05 -19.45 9.82
N LEU A 9 -8.91 -18.50 10.18
CA LEU A 9 -8.51 -17.13 10.47
C LEU A 9 -7.60 -17.04 11.70
N TYR A 10 -7.96 -17.73 12.79
CA TYR A 10 -7.14 -17.80 14.00
C TYR A 10 -5.80 -18.50 13.75
N PHE A 11 -5.79 -19.55 12.93
CA PHE A 11 -4.57 -20.24 12.55
C PHE A 11 -3.62 -19.34 11.76
N ILE A 12 -4.14 -18.63 10.76
CA ILE A 12 -3.36 -17.64 9.97
C ILE A 12 -2.83 -16.54 10.90
N GLY A 13 -3.67 -15.97 11.78
CA GLY A 13 -3.26 -14.95 12.73
C GLY A 13 -2.16 -15.44 13.67
N ALA A 14 -2.27 -16.66 14.19
CA ALA A 14 -1.26 -17.26 15.05
C ALA A 14 0.08 -17.47 14.30
N VAL A 15 0.02 -17.96 13.07
CA VAL A 15 1.21 -18.13 12.21
C VAL A 15 1.89 -16.80 11.98
N LEU A 16 1.14 -15.74 11.65
CA LEU A 16 1.69 -14.40 11.41
C LEU A 16 2.35 -13.81 12.67
N LEU A 17 1.79 -14.07 13.86
CA LEU A 17 2.36 -13.58 15.13
C LEU A 17 3.66 -14.31 15.53
N VAL A 18 3.76 -15.61 15.22
CA VAL A 18 4.90 -16.45 15.60
C VAL A 18 6.03 -16.36 14.58
N LEU A 19 5.72 -15.97 13.34
CA LEU A 19 6.68 -15.96 12.23
C LEU A 19 7.97 -15.16 12.52
N PRO A 20 7.94 -13.93 13.11
CA PRO A 20 9.17 -13.20 13.39
C PRO A 20 10.05 -13.84 14.47
N LEU A 21 9.46 -14.65 15.35
CA LEU A 21 10.23 -15.40 16.38
C LEU A 21 10.98 -16.59 15.80
N LEU A 22 10.52 -17.10 14.64
CA LEU A 22 11.14 -18.23 13.94
C LEU A 22 12.21 -17.81 12.94
N LEU A 23 12.28 -16.53 12.60
CA LEU A 23 13.21 -15.98 11.60
C LEU A 23 14.36 -15.26 12.30
N PRO A 24 15.53 -15.89 12.46
CA PRO A 24 16.67 -15.31 13.18
C PRO A 24 17.42 -14.25 12.34
N ASN A 25 17.07 -14.07 11.06
CA ASN A 25 17.79 -13.19 10.15
C ASN A 25 16.85 -12.07 9.64
N SER A 26 17.29 -10.82 9.79
CA SER A 26 16.57 -9.63 9.32
C SER A 26 16.24 -9.67 7.81
N PHE A 27 17.07 -10.32 7.00
CA PHE A 27 16.79 -10.48 5.57
C PHE A 27 15.49 -11.24 5.28
N TYR A 28 15.26 -12.35 5.99
CA TYR A 28 14.01 -13.11 5.82
C TYR A 28 12.80 -12.35 6.35
N LEU A 29 12.97 -11.58 7.41
CA LEU A 29 11.92 -10.73 7.94
C LEU A 29 11.51 -9.66 6.93
N ASP A 30 12.46 -8.97 6.31
CA ASP A 30 12.19 -7.98 5.26
C ASP A 30 11.48 -8.60 4.05
N LEU A 31 11.85 -9.81 3.67
CA LEU A 31 11.19 -10.54 2.59
C LEU A 31 9.72 -10.82 2.92
N VAL A 32 9.45 -11.30 4.13
CA VAL A 32 8.09 -11.60 4.58
C VAL A 32 7.25 -10.32 4.72
N ILE A 33 7.83 -9.22 5.19
CA ILE A 33 7.17 -7.90 5.23
C ILE A 33 6.72 -7.48 3.82
N ARG A 34 7.62 -7.59 2.83
CA ARG A 34 7.29 -7.28 1.43
C ARG A 34 6.20 -8.20 0.87
N MET A 35 6.24 -9.48 1.22
CA MET A 35 5.18 -10.43 0.84
C MET A 35 3.82 -10.06 1.46
N ALA A 36 3.80 -9.67 2.73
CA ALA A 36 2.58 -9.24 3.41
C ALA A 36 1.98 -7.98 2.77
N ILE A 37 2.79 -6.97 2.48
CA ILE A 37 2.36 -5.76 1.77
C ILE A 37 1.77 -6.11 0.41
N ASN A 38 2.46 -6.96 -0.38
CA ASN A 38 1.96 -7.40 -1.67
C ASN A 38 0.65 -8.19 -1.55
N ALA A 39 0.48 -9.00 -0.50
CA ALA A 39 -0.77 -9.71 -0.25
C ALA A 39 -1.94 -8.76 -0.04
N VAL A 40 -1.78 -7.66 0.72
CA VAL A 40 -2.81 -6.62 0.90
C VAL A 40 -3.16 -5.96 -0.43
N ILE A 41 -2.15 -5.64 -1.25
CA ILE A 41 -2.33 -5.06 -2.58
C ILE A 41 -3.16 -5.99 -3.48
N VAL A 42 -2.83 -7.27 -3.49
CA VAL A 42 -3.54 -8.29 -4.27
C VAL A 42 -4.97 -8.49 -3.76
N LEU A 43 -5.19 -8.45 -2.44
CA LEU A 43 -6.53 -8.50 -1.86
C LEU A 43 -7.38 -7.31 -2.31
N GLY A 44 -6.83 -6.09 -2.32
CA GLY A 44 -7.50 -4.90 -2.85
C GLY A 44 -7.87 -5.05 -4.33
N LEU A 45 -6.96 -5.57 -5.14
CA LEU A 45 -7.22 -5.84 -6.56
C LEU A 45 -8.29 -6.94 -6.74
N ASN A 46 -8.26 -7.98 -5.92
CA ASN A 46 -9.24 -9.06 -5.96
C ASN A 46 -10.65 -8.58 -5.60
N LEU A 47 -10.76 -7.68 -4.62
CA LEU A 47 -12.03 -7.01 -4.31
C LEU A 47 -12.56 -6.23 -5.52
N LEU A 48 -11.70 -5.51 -6.23
CA LEU A 48 -12.09 -4.75 -7.40
C LEU A 48 -12.57 -5.66 -8.55
N ILE A 49 -11.83 -6.73 -8.82
CA ILE A 49 -12.20 -7.70 -9.87
C ILE A 49 -13.42 -8.52 -9.46
N GLY A 50 -13.45 -9.00 -8.21
CA GLY A 50 -14.50 -9.90 -7.72
C GLY A 50 -15.85 -9.22 -7.52
N PHE A 51 -15.89 -7.99 -6.98
CA PHE A 51 -17.13 -7.27 -6.72
C PHE A 51 -17.54 -6.32 -7.85
N ALA A 52 -16.58 -5.60 -8.43
CA ALA A 52 -16.87 -4.66 -9.51
C ALA A 52 -16.81 -5.31 -10.91
N GLY A 53 -16.25 -6.51 -11.04
CA GLY A 53 -16.07 -7.19 -12.31
C GLY A 53 -15.18 -6.41 -13.29
N GLN A 54 -14.32 -5.54 -12.77
CA GLN A 54 -13.52 -4.61 -13.56
C GLN A 54 -12.04 -4.93 -13.45
N ILE A 55 -11.38 -5.07 -14.59
CA ILE A 55 -9.93 -5.23 -14.65
C ILE A 55 -9.30 -3.84 -14.62
N SER A 56 -8.62 -3.52 -13.51
CA SER A 56 -7.86 -2.26 -13.37
C SER A 56 -6.36 -2.53 -13.49
N LEU A 57 -5.75 -2.04 -14.55
CA LEU A 57 -4.29 -2.06 -14.73
C LEU A 57 -3.60 -0.82 -14.11
N GLY A 58 -4.39 0.14 -13.64
CA GLY A 58 -3.89 1.35 -12.97
C GLY A 58 -3.77 1.26 -11.45
N HIS A 59 -4.10 0.12 -10.86
CA HIS A 59 -4.09 -0.07 -9.41
C HIS A 59 -2.73 0.27 -8.78
N ALA A 60 -1.64 -0.12 -9.43
CA ALA A 60 -0.27 0.21 -9.01
C ALA A 60 0.00 1.72 -8.91
N GLY A 61 -0.62 2.54 -9.77
CA GLY A 61 -0.49 4.00 -9.71
C GLY A 61 -1.06 4.58 -8.42
N PHE A 62 -2.23 4.12 -7.99
CA PHE A 62 -2.84 4.58 -6.72
C PHE A 62 -2.05 4.14 -5.50
N ILE A 63 -1.46 2.94 -5.52
CA ILE A 63 -0.54 2.48 -4.49
C ILE A 63 0.69 3.39 -4.43
N GLY A 64 1.24 3.75 -5.61
CA GLY A 64 2.35 4.69 -5.71
C GLY A 64 2.02 6.04 -5.09
N ILE A 65 0.85 6.62 -5.36
CA ILE A 65 0.42 7.89 -4.76
C ILE A 65 0.37 7.78 -3.23
N GLY A 66 -0.24 6.72 -2.70
CA GLY A 66 -0.30 6.50 -1.26
C GLY A 66 1.08 6.37 -0.63
N ALA A 67 1.97 5.58 -1.25
CA ALA A 67 3.34 5.36 -0.78
C ALA A 67 4.16 6.65 -0.80
N TYR A 68 4.16 7.39 -1.91
CA TYR A 68 4.92 8.64 -2.01
C TYR A 68 4.36 9.74 -1.12
N ALA A 69 3.05 9.87 -0.98
CA ALA A 69 2.46 10.82 -0.06
C ALA A 69 2.85 10.50 1.40
N SER A 70 2.82 9.23 1.79
CA SER A 70 3.22 8.80 3.13
C SER A 70 4.72 8.98 3.42
N ALA A 71 5.56 8.97 2.39
CA ALA A 71 7.00 9.21 2.50
C ALA A 71 7.37 10.69 2.45
N ALA A 72 6.78 11.45 1.49
CA ALA A 72 7.11 12.85 1.24
C ALA A 72 6.63 13.79 2.36
N LEU A 73 5.44 13.55 2.90
CA LEU A 73 4.88 14.44 3.93
C LEU A 73 5.71 14.48 5.23
N PRO A 74 6.19 13.36 5.78
CA PRO A 74 7.08 13.39 6.94
C PRO A 74 8.44 13.99 6.63
N SER A 75 9.02 13.65 5.47
CA SER A 75 10.37 14.08 5.12
C SER A 75 10.45 15.58 4.79
N GLN A 76 9.42 16.15 4.14
CA GLN A 76 9.40 17.52 3.68
C GLN A 76 8.71 18.49 4.65
N LEU A 77 7.62 18.06 5.27
CA LEU A 77 6.79 18.88 6.13
C LEU A 77 6.92 18.55 7.62
N GLY A 78 7.74 17.56 7.98
CA GLY A 78 7.89 17.14 9.37
C GLY A 78 6.61 16.59 10.00
N LEU A 79 5.64 16.16 9.17
CA LEU A 79 4.38 15.59 9.64
C LEU A 79 4.62 14.26 10.34
N HIS A 80 3.83 14.01 11.38
CA HIS A 80 3.88 12.71 12.05
C HIS A 80 3.55 11.57 11.06
N PRO A 81 4.33 10.46 11.00
CA PRO A 81 4.17 9.40 10.01
C PRO A 81 2.75 8.82 9.92
N MET A 82 2.04 8.71 11.05
CA MET A 82 0.64 8.24 11.06
C MET A 82 -0.31 9.20 10.34
N LEU A 83 -0.12 10.51 10.51
CA LEU A 83 -0.91 11.50 9.78
C LEU A 83 -0.60 11.46 8.29
N ALA A 84 0.66 11.21 7.93
CA ALA A 84 1.07 11.06 6.55
C ALA A 84 0.45 9.82 5.87
N LEU A 85 0.35 8.70 6.58
CA LEU A 85 -0.37 7.51 6.09
C LEU A 85 -1.85 7.81 5.82
N ILE A 86 -2.54 8.46 6.76
CA ILE A 86 -3.95 8.81 6.61
C ILE A 86 -4.14 9.80 5.46
N THR A 87 -3.30 10.84 5.39
CA THR A 87 -3.39 11.83 4.29
C THR A 87 -3.06 11.21 2.94
N GLY A 88 -2.08 10.29 2.87
CA GLY A 88 -1.77 9.53 1.66
C GLY A 88 -2.93 8.65 1.19
N ALA A 89 -3.58 7.94 2.12
CA ALA A 89 -4.77 7.15 1.82
C ALA A 89 -5.94 8.01 1.35
N VAL A 90 -6.17 9.14 2.01
CA VAL A 90 -7.23 10.11 1.62
C VAL A 90 -6.93 10.72 0.25
N ALA A 91 -5.69 11.10 -0.02
CA ALA A 91 -5.30 11.66 -1.32
C ALA A 91 -5.47 10.65 -2.46
N ALA A 92 -5.03 9.40 -2.28
CA ALA A 92 -5.22 8.34 -3.24
C ALA A 92 -6.72 8.03 -3.47
N GLY A 93 -7.51 7.96 -2.39
CA GLY A 93 -8.94 7.75 -2.45
C GLY A 93 -9.70 8.90 -3.13
N ALA A 94 -9.35 10.15 -2.83
CA ALA A 94 -9.94 11.32 -3.46
C ALA A 94 -9.64 11.36 -4.97
N LEU A 95 -8.39 11.10 -5.37
CA LEU A 95 -8.03 11.02 -6.78
C LEU A 95 -8.78 9.88 -7.47
N ALA A 96 -8.87 8.71 -6.84
CA ALA A 96 -9.66 7.59 -7.36
C ALA A 96 -11.12 7.96 -7.54
N ALA A 97 -11.74 8.66 -6.58
CA ALA A 97 -13.13 9.09 -6.64
C ALA A 97 -13.39 10.12 -7.77
N ILE A 98 -12.46 11.06 -7.97
CA ILE A 98 -12.55 12.06 -9.06
C ILE A 98 -12.46 11.37 -10.41
N LEU A 99 -11.53 10.44 -10.57
CA LEU A 99 -11.28 9.73 -11.83
C LEU A 99 -12.29 8.61 -12.09
N ALA A 100 -12.96 8.12 -11.06
CA ALA A 100 -13.95 7.05 -11.16
C ALA A 100 -15.09 7.41 -12.12
N ARG A 101 -15.63 8.64 -12.03
CA ARG A 101 -16.74 9.08 -12.87
C ARG A 101 -16.50 8.97 -14.38
N PRO A 102 -15.40 9.51 -14.94
CA PRO A 102 -15.11 9.38 -16.36
C PRO A 102 -14.70 7.95 -16.73
N ILE A 103 -13.96 7.26 -15.87
CA ILE A 103 -13.41 5.93 -16.16
C ILE A 103 -14.52 4.87 -16.15
N PHE A 104 -15.47 4.92 -15.22
CA PHE A 104 -16.58 3.95 -15.14
C PHE A 104 -17.61 4.07 -16.27
N ARG A 105 -17.52 5.08 -17.11
CA ARG A 105 -18.30 5.15 -18.36
C ARG A 105 -17.75 4.20 -19.44
N LEU A 106 -16.50 3.79 -19.30
CA LEU A 106 -15.84 2.87 -20.21
C LEU A 106 -16.16 1.41 -19.80
N LYS A 107 -16.27 0.51 -20.77
CA LYS A 107 -16.57 -0.90 -20.56
C LYS A 107 -15.53 -1.79 -21.20
N GLY A 108 -15.34 -2.99 -20.62
CA GLY A 108 -14.47 -4.02 -21.19
C GLY A 108 -13.03 -3.55 -21.39
N GLN A 109 -12.49 -3.74 -22.57
CA GLN A 109 -11.08 -3.45 -22.90
C GLN A 109 -10.72 -1.96 -22.80
N TYR A 110 -11.67 -1.07 -23.11
CA TYR A 110 -11.45 0.39 -23.02
C TYR A 110 -11.20 0.83 -21.58
N LEU A 111 -11.85 0.22 -20.60
CA LEU A 111 -11.60 0.47 -19.19
C LEU A 111 -10.19 0.04 -18.79
N ALA A 112 -9.75 -1.15 -19.22
CA ALA A 112 -8.41 -1.64 -18.93
C ALA A 112 -7.32 -0.74 -19.54
N MET A 113 -7.51 -0.29 -20.79
CA MET A 113 -6.58 0.64 -21.46
C MET A 113 -6.54 2.00 -20.76
N ALA A 114 -7.69 2.55 -20.37
CA ALA A 114 -7.76 3.84 -19.68
C ALA A 114 -7.07 3.79 -18.31
N THR A 115 -7.29 2.71 -17.55
CA THR A 115 -6.64 2.53 -16.25
C THR A 115 -5.14 2.29 -16.39
N LEU A 116 -4.69 1.59 -17.42
CA LEU A 116 -3.27 1.44 -17.75
C LEU A 116 -2.63 2.80 -18.06
N GLY A 117 -3.27 3.58 -18.95
CA GLY A 117 -2.80 4.93 -19.30
C GLY A 117 -2.70 5.83 -18.07
N LEU A 118 -3.69 5.78 -17.19
CA LEU A 118 -3.67 6.50 -15.92
C LEU A 118 -2.49 6.07 -15.04
N GLY A 119 -2.23 4.77 -14.91
CA GLY A 119 -1.09 4.26 -14.15
C GLY A 119 0.25 4.74 -14.70
N ILE A 120 0.39 4.79 -16.03
CA ILE A 120 1.58 5.34 -16.71
C ILE A 120 1.72 6.83 -16.42
N ILE A 121 0.65 7.62 -16.53
CA ILE A 121 0.67 9.06 -16.24
C ILE A 121 1.11 9.32 -14.80
N ILE A 122 0.54 8.60 -13.83
CA ILE A 122 0.94 8.72 -12.43
C ILE A 122 2.42 8.39 -12.26
N ASN A 123 2.91 7.32 -12.88
CA ASN A 123 4.32 6.93 -12.80
C ASN A 123 5.25 8.00 -13.39
N VAL A 124 4.88 8.58 -14.54
CA VAL A 124 5.64 9.65 -15.17
C VAL A 124 5.67 10.90 -14.28
N VAL A 125 4.53 11.31 -13.72
CA VAL A 125 4.46 12.47 -12.81
C VAL A 125 5.34 12.23 -11.58
N VAL A 126 5.22 11.07 -10.94
CA VAL A 126 6.01 10.73 -9.75
C VAL A 126 7.51 10.74 -10.05
N ARG A 127 7.94 10.25 -11.20
CA ARG A 127 9.36 10.24 -11.59
C ARG A 127 9.91 11.63 -11.93
N ASN A 128 9.09 12.48 -12.51
CA ASN A 128 9.53 13.82 -12.93
C ASN A 128 9.52 14.84 -11.78
N GLU A 129 8.68 14.64 -10.77
CA GLU A 129 8.58 15.53 -9.60
C GLU A 129 9.65 15.20 -8.55
N ALA A 130 10.93 15.26 -8.96
CA ALA A 130 12.05 14.89 -8.11
C ALA A 130 12.12 15.69 -6.80
N ALA A 131 11.62 16.92 -6.78
CA ALA A 131 11.59 17.77 -5.59
C ALA A 131 10.75 17.15 -4.45
N TRP A 132 9.66 16.43 -4.78
CA TRP A 132 8.73 15.85 -3.81
C TRP A 132 8.91 14.36 -3.62
N THR A 133 9.35 13.65 -4.65
CA THR A 133 9.41 12.19 -4.67
C THR A 133 10.83 11.63 -4.60
N GLY A 134 11.85 12.49 -4.78
CA GLY A 134 13.23 12.05 -4.99
C GLY A 134 13.49 11.54 -6.42
N GLY A 135 12.47 11.53 -7.29
CA GLY A 135 12.61 11.07 -8.67
C GLY A 135 12.96 9.59 -8.80
N PRO A 136 13.83 9.23 -9.76
CA PRO A 136 14.28 7.85 -9.98
C PRO A 136 15.09 7.26 -8.83
N ASP A 137 15.78 8.11 -8.07
CA ASP A 137 16.66 7.69 -6.95
C ASP A 137 15.86 7.41 -5.67
N GLY A 138 14.58 7.83 -5.64
CA GLY A 138 13.72 7.68 -4.47
C GLY A 138 14.07 8.66 -3.35
N MET A 139 13.37 8.54 -2.23
CA MET A 139 13.59 9.39 -1.07
C MET A 139 13.78 8.57 0.20
N PRO A 140 14.63 9.04 1.14
CA PRO A 140 14.73 8.42 2.46
C PRO A 140 13.42 8.64 3.22
N VAL A 141 12.86 7.55 3.77
CA VAL A 141 11.67 7.60 4.60
C VAL A 141 12.09 7.59 6.06
N PRO A 142 11.70 8.59 6.87
CA PRO A 142 12.01 8.58 8.28
C PRO A 142 11.31 7.39 8.97
N PRO A 143 11.96 6.78 9.98
CA PRO A 143 11.36 5.68 10.72
C PRO A 143 10.06 6.11 11.40
N ILE A 144 9.08 5.21 11.46
CA ILE A 144 7.82 5.48 12.16
C ILE A 144 8.12 5.49 13.66
N SER A 145 7.90 6.62 14.31
CA SER A 145 8.04 6.76 15.76
C SER A 145 6.68 6.94 16.43
N PHE A 146 6.41 6.14 17.44
CA PHE A 146 5.25 6.32 18.32
C PHE A 146 5.73 6.75 19.71
N GLY A 147 5.45 7.99 20.10
CA GLY A 147 5.72 8.44 21.46
C GLY A 147 7.17 8.26 21.96
N GLY A 148 8.17 8.35 21.05
CA GLY A 148 9.58 8.14 21.37
C GLY A 148 10.09 6.70 21.15
N PHE A 149 9.23 5.77 20.74
CA PHE A 149 9.63 4.43 20.34
C PHE A 149 9.74 4.38 18.82
N GLU A 150 10.95 4.22 18.30
CA GLU A 150 11.17 3.95 16.88
C GLU A 150 10.78 2.52 16.55
N ILE A 151 9.93 2.39 15.52
CA ILE A 151 9.55 1.09 14.98
C ILE A 151 10.65 0.70 13.99
N THR A 152 11.62 -0.07 14.43
CA THR A 152 12.73 -0.58 13.61
C THR A 152 12.84 -2.09 13.73
N GLY A 153 13.22 -2.76 12.67
CA GLY A 153 13.43 -4.22 12.65
C GLY A 153 12.15 -5.02 12.91
N ASP A 154 12.18 -5.93 13.87
CA ASP A 154 11.08 -6.87 14.18
C ASP A 154 9.76 -6.18 14.53
N LYS A 155 9.83 -4.95 15.03
CA LYS A 155 8.65 -4.15 15.38
C LYS A 155 7.83 -3.72 14.15
N HIS A 156 8.46 -3.57 12.99
CA HIS A 156 7.76 -3.28 11.74
C HIS A 156 6.77 -4.38 11.36
N TRP A 157 7.15 -5.64 11.60
CA TRP A 157 6.28 -6.78 11.36
C TRP A 157 4.99 -6.70 12.18
N TYR A 158 5.11 -6.46 13.48
CA TYR A 158 3.93 -6.36 14.35
C TYR A 158 3.03 -5.18 14.00
N ALA A 159 3.59 -4.05 13.54
CA ALA A 159 2.81 -2.92 13.07
C ALA A 159 2.00 -3.26 11.80
N ILE A 160 2.59 -4.00 10.86
CA ILE A 160 1.91 -4.45 9.65
C ILE A 160 0.81 -5.46 9.98
N VAL A 161 1.09 -6.45 10.83
CA VAL A 161 0.11 -7.45 11.23
C VAL A 161 -1.07 -6.82 11.98
N ALA A 162 -0.82 -5.79 12.78
CA ALA A 162 -1.89 -5.05 13.47
C ALA A 162 -2.77 -4.22 12.52
N SER A 163 -2.28 -3.91 11.32
CA SER A 163 -3.02 -3.13 10.30
C SER A 163 -3.84 -4.00 9.33
N LEU A 164 -3.64 -5.32 9.34
CA LEU A 164 -4.35 -6.32 8.54
C LEU A 164 -5.66 -6.75 9.19
#